data_617677d0786fd121bfdd20ba404bda86
#
_entry.id   617677d0786fd121bfdd20ba404bda86
#
_cell.length_a   1.000
_cell.length_b   1.000
_cell.length_c   1.000
_cell.angle_alpha   90.00
_cell.angle_beta   90.00
_cell.angle_gamma   90.00
#
_symmetry.space_group_name_H-M   'P 1'
#
loop_
_entity.id
_entity.type
_entity.pdbx_description
1 polymer ?
#
loop_
_entity_poly.entity_id
_entity_poly.type
_entity_poly.pdbx_seq_one_letter_code
_entity_poly.pdbx_strand_id
1 'polypeptide(L)'
;MTTGRLRSLRNTVGVAMLCWFAACGPTPAESPDQTKIVVKNFMFVPMSLTVKPGSTVTWANMDDEPHTVVSNTGLFRSGAMDTNESFSFKFDKPGTYPFTCSIHPRMVGIIVVQ
;
A
#
# COMPACT_ATOMS: atom_id res chain seq x y z
N MET A 1 51.88 -65.19 21.58
CA MET A 1 52.30 -64.33 20.47
C MET A 1 51.12 -64.04 19.54
N THR A 2 50.35 -63.07 19.85
CA THR A 2 49.47 -62.47 18.87
C THR A 2 49.00 -61.14 19.42
N THR A 3 49.54 -60.14 18.84
CA THR A 3 49.22 -58.77 19.15
C THR A 3 47.90 -58.44 18.57
N GLY A 4 46.88 -58.36 19.38
CA GLY A 4 45.60 -57.84 19.02
C GLY A 4 45.69 -56.32 18.89
N ARG A 5 45.61 -55.87 17.69
CA ARG A 5 45.48 -54.45 17.44
C ARG A 5 44.04 -54.06 17.61
N LEU A 6 43.79 -53.39 18.67
CA LEU A 6 42.59 -52.62 18.83
C LEU A 6 42.59 -51.46 17.81
N ARG A 7 41.75 -51.58 16.86
CA ARG A 7 41.46 -50.42 15.96
C ARG A 7 40.45 -49.55 16.63
N SER A 8 40.96 -48.43 17.03
CA SER A 8 40.13 -47.30 17.46
C SER A 8 39.13 -46.95 16.38
N LEU A 9 37.88 -47.14 16.69
CA LEU A 9 36.80 -46.57 15.91
C LEU A 9 36.82 -45.07 16.12
N ARG A 10 37.24 -44.38 15.13
CA ARG A 10 37.07 -42.95 15.08
C ARG A 10 35.61 -42.67 14.81
N ASN A 11 34.96 -42.25 15.83
CA ASN A 11 33.68 -41.61 15.69
C ASN A 11 33.88 -40.34 14.87
N THR A 12 33.48 -40.39 13.66
CA THR A 12 33.23 -39.18 12.89
C THR A 12 32.01 -38.51 13.50
N VAL A 13 32.29 -37.49 14.28
CA VAL A 13 31.28 -36.60 14.76
C VAL A 13 30.64 -35.97 13.53
N GLY A 14 29.40 -36.33 13.30
CA GLY A 14 28.62 -35.69 12.26
C GLY A 14 28.57 -34.20 12.52
N VAL A 15 29.07 -33.46 11.59
CA VAL A 15 28.92 -32.02 11.60
C VAL A 15 27.43 -31.73 11.56
N ALA A 16 26.92 -31.30 12.67
CA ALA A 16 25.58 -30.74 12.69
C ALA A 16 25.61 -29.51 11.80
N MET A 17 25.01 -29.65 10.66
CA MET A 17 24.82 -28.54 9.77
C MET A 17 23.77 -27.61 10.39
N LEU A 18 24.27 -26.59 11.04
CA LEU A 18 23.41 -25.49 11.48
C LEU A 18 22.91 -24.80 10.24
N CYS A 19 21.70 -25.15 9.86
CA CYS A 19 20.95 -24.33 8.90
C CYS A 19 20.68 -23.00 9.57
N TRP A 20 21.48 -22.03 9.25
CA TRP A 20 21.15 -20.65 9.51
C TRP A 20 20.03 -20.26 8.56
N PHE A 21 18.81 -20.51 8.99
CA PHE A 21 17.71 -19.75 8.43
C PHE A 21 17.94 -18.34 8.92
N ALA A 22 18.53 -17.52 8.07
CA ALA A 22 18.30 -16.11 8.21
C ALA A 22 16.79 -15.96 8.14
N ALA A 23 16.16 -15.86 9.30
CA ALA A 23 14.81 -15.41 9.35
C ALA A 23 14.84 -14.00 8.79
N CYS A 24 14.62 -13.87 7.48
CA CYS A 24 14.02 -12.67 6.99
C CYS A 24 12.71 -12.59 7.73
N GLY A 25 12.68 -11.85 8.82
CA GLY A 25 11.44 -11.43 9.41
C GLY A 25 10.60 -10.89 8.28
N PRO A 26 9.29 -11.06 8.29
CA PRO A 26 8.46 -10.40 7.31
C PRO A 26 8.87 -8.94 7.35
N THR A 27 9.54 -8.47 6.32
CA THR A 27 9.51 -7.06 6.00
C THR A 27 8.05 -6.68 6.13
N PRO A 28 7.69 -5.69 6.98
CA PRO A 28 6.34 -5.22 6.97
C PRO A 28 6.03 -5.00 5.51
N ALA A 29 5.08 -5.75 4.99
CA ALA A 29 4.62 -5.53 3.66
C ALA A 29 4.29 -4.05 3.65
N GLU A 30 5.14 -3.25 2.99
CA GLU A 30 4.70 -1.95 2.55
C GLU A 30 3.39 -2.27 1.90
N SER A 31 2.33 -1.72 2.46
CA SER A 31 1.00 -1.83 1.89
C SER A 31 1.19 -1.63 0.41
N PRO A 32 0.85 -2.61 -0.43
CA PRO A 32 1.00 -2.46 -1.86
C PRO A 32 0.42 -1.11 -2.16
N ASP A 33 1.18 -0.23 -2.78
CA ASP A 33 0.92 1.17 -3.03
C ASP A 33 -0.57 1.44 -2.98
N GLN A 34 -1.06 1.83 -1.79
CA GLN A 34 -2.47 2.07 -1.62
C GLN A 34 -2.81 3.28 -2.46
N THR A 35 -3.45 3.04 -3.58
CA THR A 35 -3.81 4.06 -4.57
C THR A 35 -5.32 4.24 -4.66
N LYS A 36 -6.04 3.74 -3.66
CA LYS A 36 -7.49 3.78 -3.63
C LYS A 36 -7.99 4.57 -2.43
N ILE A 37 -8.92 5.48 -2.72
CA ILE A 37 -9.69 6.21 -1.72
C ILE A 37 -11.15 5.79 -1.85
N VAL A 38 -11.75 5.42 -0.75
CA VAL A 38 -13.18 5.11 -0.68
C VAL A 38 -13.93 6.31 -0.15
N VAL A 39 -15.03 6.66 -0.78
CA VAL A 39 -15.99 7.65 -0.27
C VAL A 39 -17.04 6.90 0.52
N LYS A 40 -17.11 7.15 1.81
CA LYS A 40 -18.05 6.50 2.73
C LYS A 40 -18.40 7.41 3.89
N ASN A 41 -19.66 7.42 4.28
CA ASN A 41 -20.17 8.26 5.37
C ASN A 41 -19.81 9.73 5.20
N PHE A 42 -19.92 10.25 3.98
CA PHE A 42 -19.57 11.65 3.65
C PHE A 42 -18.12 11.99 3.98
N MET A 43 -17.22 11.02 3.85
CA MET A 43 -15.78 11.21 4.04
C MET A 43 -14.97 10.52 2.96
N PHE A 44 -13.80 11.07 2.65
CA PHE A 44 -12.77 10.37 1.89
C PHE A 44 -11.93 9.52 2.85
N VAL A 45 -11.79 8.23 2.54
CA VAL A 45 -11.07 7.29 3.40
C VAL A 45 -10.00 6.55 2.59
N PRO A 46 -8.72 6.76 2.89
CA PRO A 46 -8.16 7.72 3.82
C PRO A 46 -8.34 9.18 3.36
N MET A 47 -8.30 10.13 4.28
CA MET A 47 -8.34 11.56 3.96
C MET A 47 -7.01 12.07 3.41
N SER A 48 -5.92 11.43 3.75
CA SER A 48 -4.59 11.73 3.26
C SER A 48 -3.96 10.47 2.69
N LEU A 49 -3.47 10.54 1.47
CA LEU A 49 -2.83 9.43 0.78
C LEU A 49 -1.52 9.90 0.16
N THR A 50 -0.45 9.19 0.49
CA THR A 50 0.87 9.43 -0.11
C THR A 50 1.13 8.38 -1.18
N VAL A 51 1.49 8.84 -2.36
CA VAL A 51 1.78 7.98 -3.51
C VAL A 51 3.09 8.40 -4.18
N LYS A 52 3.66 7.51 -4.97
CA LYS A 52 4.83 7.79 -5.80
C LYS A 52 4.43 8.53 -7.07
N PRO A 53 5.34 9.33 -7.65
CA PRO A 53 5.10 9.92 -8.97
C PRO A 53 4.79 8.84 -10.00
N GLY A 54 3.82 9.10 -10.87
CA GLY A 54 3.33 8.15 -11.85
C GLY A 54 2.20 7.25 -11.36
N SER A 55 1.82 7.34 -10.10
CA SER A 55 0.70 6.56 -9.54
C SER A 55 -0.64 7.06 -10.03
N THR A 56 -1.56 6.13 -10.28
CA THR A 56 -2.95 6.43 -10.55
C THR A 56 -3.77 6.20 -9.28
N VAL A 57 -4.44 7.25 -8.81
CA VAL A 57 -5.34 7.17 -7.66
C VAL A 57 -6.77 7.01 -8.14
N THR A 58 -7.49 6.10 -7.51
CA THR A 58 -8.90 5.83 -7.81
C THR A 58 -9.75 6.15 -6.60
N TRP A 59 -10.77 6.97 -6.79
CA TRP A 59 -11.81 7.24 -5.81
C TRP A 59 -13.05 6.41 -6.17
N ALA A 60 -13.58 5.67 -5.21
CA ALA A 60 -14.78 4.87 -5.39
C ALA A 60 -15.87 5.32 -4.42
N ASN A 61 -17.04 5.69 -4.93
CA ASN A 61 -18.16 6.09 -4.10
C ASN A 61 -18.91 4.85 -3.58
N MET A 62 -18.89 4.67 -2.27
CA MET A 62 -19.59 3.60 -1.58
C MET A 62 -20.73 4.12 -0.70
N ASP A 63 -21.06 5.40 -0.82
CA ASP A 63 -22.24 6.00 -0.19
C ASP A 63 -23.49 5.86 -1.06
N ASP A 64 -24.63 6.05 -0.46
CA ASP A 64 -25.92 6.06 -1.16
C ASP A 64 -26.24 7.42 -1.81
N GLU A 65 -25.36 8.40 -1.62
CA GLU A 65 -25.45 9.75 -2.13
C GLU A 65 -24.40 9.98 -3.22
N PRO A 66 -24.67 10.79 -4.23
CA PRO A 66 -23.65 11.17 -5.20
C PRO A 66 -22.59 12.09 -4.59
N HIS A 67 -21.36 11.88 -5.01
CA HIS A 67 -20.19 12.67 -4.60
C HIS A 67 -19.36 13.04 -5.82
N THR A 68 -18.55 14.08 -5.67
CA THR A 68 -17.55 14.48 -6.67
C THR A 68 -16.16 14.51 -6.05
N VAL A 69 -15.14 14.49 -6.88
CA VAL A 69 -13.74 14.73 -6.51
C VAL A 69 -13.22 15.87 -7.34
N VAL A 70 -12.90 16.99 -6.71
CA VAL A 70 -12.45 18.19 -7.41
C VAL A 70 -11.15 18.68 -6.80
N SER A 71 -10.12 18.81 -7.61
CA SER A 71 -8.87 19.43 -7.21
C SER A 71 -9.09 20.89 -6.87
N ASN A 72 -8.53 21.36 -5.75
CA ASN A 72 -8.62 22.76 -5.36
C ASN A 72 -7.91 23.72 -6.33
N THR A 73 -7.00 23.17 -7.16
CA THR A 73 -6.26 23.94 -8.17
C THR A 73 -6.81 23.74 -9.59
N GLY A 74 -7.87 22.97 -9.77
CA GLY A 74 -8.45 22.68 -11.07
C GLY A 74 -7.71 21.64 -11.90
N LEU A 75 -6.74 20.91 -11.32
CA LEU A 75 -5.96 19.90 -12.03
C LEU A 75 -6.79 18.71 -12.48
N PHE A 76 -7.75 18.30 -11.68
CA PHE A 76 -8.66 17.21 -12.01
C PHE A 76 -10.05 17.49 -11.44
N ARG A 77 -11.04 16.89 -12.10
CA ARG A 77 -12.43 17.00 -11.70
C ARG A 77 -13.20 15.76 -12.15
N SER A 78 -13.85 15.08 -11.22
CA SER A 78 -14.81 14.04 -11.56
C SER A 78 -16.16 14.67 -11.92
N GLY A 79 -17.00 13.93 -12.65
CA GLY A 79 -18.44 14.17 -12.63
C GLY A 79 -19.05 13.71 -11.30
N ALA A 80 -20.35 13.83 -11.14
CA ALA A 80 -21.05 13.20 -10.03
C ALA A 80 -20.94 11.70 -10.14
N MET A 81 -20.45 11.06 -9.08
CA MET A 81 -20.36 9.61 -8.98
C MET A 81 -21.53 9.10 -8.14
N ASP A 82 -22.35 8.25 -8.72
CA ASP A 82 -23.37 7.51 -8.00
C ASP A 82 -22.73 6.34 -7.21
N THR A 83 -23.52 5.66 -6.44
CA THR A 83 -23.04 4.50 -5.68
C THR A 83 -22.36 3.47 -6.58
N ASN A 84 -21.19 2.98 -6.18
CA ASN A 84 -20.32 2.07 -6.92
C ASN A 84 -19.63 2.65 -8.17
N GLU A 85 -19.80 3.90 -8.46
CA GLU A 85 -19.02 4.57 -9.50
C GLU A 85 -17.66 5.01 -8.98
N SER A 86 -16.71 5.16 -9.89
CA SER A 86 -15.33 5.54 -9.56
C SER A 86 -14.78 6.57 -10.54
N PHE A 87 -13.73 7.27 -10.08
CA PHE A 87 -12.96 8.22 -10.85
C PHE A 87 -11.47 7.96 -10.58
N SER A 88 -10.64 8.09 -11.60
CA SER A 88 -9.20 7.91 -11.48
C SER A 88 -8.43 9.07 -12.09
N PHE A 89 -7.30 9.40 -11.48
CA PHE A 89 -6.37 10.39 -11.98
C PHE A 89 -4.92 9.95 -11.74
N LYS A 90 -4.05 10.17 -12.72
CA LYS A 90 -2.63 9.87 -12.65
C LYS A 90 -1.83 11.08 -12.21
N PHE A 91 -1.01 10.91 -11.16
CA PHE A 91 -0.17 11.96 -10.59
C PHE A 91 1.28 11.77 -11.02
N ASP A 92 1.76 12.57 -11.96
CA ASP A 92 3.12 12.47 -12.48
C ASP A 92 4.14 13.32 -11.72
N LYS A 93 3.70 14.41 -11.12
CA LYS A 93 4.59 15.39 -10.49
C LYS A 93 4.53 15.33 -8.98
N PRO A 94 5.69 15.32 -8.28
CA PRO A 94 5.72 15.52 -6.84
C PRO A 94 5.00 16.80 -6.43
N GLY A 95 4.31 16.76 -5.31
CA GLY A 95 3.58 17.89 -4.78
C GLY A 95 2.46 17.46 -3.85
N THR A 96 1.72 18.45 -3.39
CA THR A 96 0.58 18.29 -2.51
C THR A 96 -0.68 18.75 -3.23
N TYR A 97 -1.68 17.89 -3.28
CA TYR A 97 -2.87 18.08 -4.09
C TYR A 97 -4.13 17.95 -3.23
N PRO A 98 -4.60 19.05 -2.64
CA PRO A 98 -5.86 19.04 -1.91
C PRO A 98 -7.04 18.92 -2.85
N PHE A 99 -8.06 18.19 -2.41
CA PHE A 99 -9.29 18.02 -3.16
C PHE A 99 -10.51 18.11 -2.24
N THR A 100 -11.65 18.34 -2.85
CA THR A 100 -12.92 18.58 -2.15
C THR A 100 -14.06 17.96 -2.95
N CYS A 101 -15.13 17.56 -2.28
CA CYS A 101 -16.39 17.27 -2.94
C CYS A 101 -17.14 18.59 -3.19
N SER A 102 -17.51 18.86 -4.44
CA SER A 102 -18.20 20.11 -4.79
C SER A 102 -19.65 20.19 -4.28
N ILE A 103 -20.25 19.04 -3.99
CA ILE A 103 -21.63 18.95 -3.49
C ILE A 103 -21.66 19.06 -1.96
N HIS A 104 -20.59 18.60 -1.30
CA HIS A 104 -20.45 18.57 0.15
C HIS A 104 -19.12 19.22 0.54
N PRO A 105 -19.03 20.55 0.64
CA PRO A 105 -17.75 21.27 0.76
C PRO A 105 -16.91 20.95 1.99
N ARG A 106 -17.49 20.31 3.00
CA ARG A 106 -16.75 19.86 4.20
C ARG A 106 -16.01 18.54 3.98
N MET A 107 -16.34 17.83 2.90
CA MET A 107 -15.62 16.63 2.50
C MET A 107 -14.34 17.05 1.79
N VAL A 108 -13.23 16.88 2.48
CA VAL A 108 -11.90 17.27 2.01
C VAL A 108 -10.92 16.13 2.14
N GLY A 109 -9.91 16.15 1.29
CA GLY A 109 -8.80 15.20 1.36
C GLY A 109 -7.56 15.79 0.69
N ILE A 110 -6.49 15.03 0.75
CA ILE A 110 -5.20 15.46 0.22
C ILE A 110 -4.43 14.28 -0.36
N ILE A 111 -3.86 14.46 -1.53
CA ILE A 111 -2.87 13.55 -2.10
C ILE A 111 -1.49 14.18 -1.95
N VAL A 112 -0.54 13.41 -1.43
CA VAL A 112 0.87 13.77 -1.38
C VAL A 112 1.63 12.87 -2.35
N VAL A 113 2.32 13.47 -3.32
CA VAL A 113 3.12 12.77 -4.32
C VAL A 113 4.58 13.03 -4.01
N GLN A 114 5.31 11.98 -3.65
CA GLN A 114 6.73 12.10 -3.29
C GLN A 114 7.55 10.83 -3.57
#